data_8e97911d9fad9bd82ac9af50d02e4ac7
#
_entry.id   8e97911d9fad9bd82ac9af50d02e4ac7
#
_cell.length_a   1.000
_cell.length_b   1.000
_cell.length_c   1.000
_cell.angle_alpha   90.00
_cell.angle_beta   90.00
_cell.angle_gamma   90.00
#
_symmetry.space_group_name_H-M   'P 1'
#
loop_
_entity.id
_entity.type
_entity.pdbx_description
1 polymer ?
#
loop_
_entity_poly.entity_id
_entity_poly.type
_entity_poly.pdbx_seq_one_letter_code
_entity_poly.pdbx_strand_id
1 'polypeptide(L)'
;MNINVNAAMLHILGDLLMSAGVICGATTIYFFPQLWWVDPMCTYLFSIIVVFTTIPIVKSCIHVMMEGAPRSFDLDKMRQDIHDVCGEDLVDMHDLHVWTISMDKVSMSVHIKSVKPLKTLSAVTDMCRRKYNIFHTTIQVEGVDDKAKNPHTFHCENDIHK
;
A
#
# COMPACT_ATOMS: atom_id res chain seq x y z
N MET A 1 -10.42 7.34 -9.34
CA MET A 1 -11.26 8.10 -8.38
C MET A 1 -10.48 8.20 -7.10
N ASN A 2 -10.09 9.42 -6.68
CA ASN A 2 -9.14 9.62 -5.58
C ASN A 2 -9.75 9.17 -4.25
N ILE A 3 -9.10 8.24 -3.56
CA ILE A 3 -9.53 7.65 -2.28
C ILE A 3 -9.75 8.76 -1.22
N ASN A 4 -8.94 9.82 -1.24
CA ASN A 4 -9.09 10.99 -0.38
C ASN A 4 -10.42 11.72 -0.58
N VAL A 5 -10.88 11.85 -1.84
CA VAL A 5 -12.17 12.46 -2.16
C VAL A 5 -13.32 11.58 -1.67
N ASN A 6 -13.21 10.26 -1.81
CA ASN A 6 -14.21 9.34 -1.29
C ASN A 6 -14.28 9.36 0.25
N ALA A 7 -13.14 9.38 0.93
CA ALA A 7 -13.10 9.45 2.39
C ALA A 7 -13.71 10.76 2.89
N ALA A 8 -13.37 11.91 2.26
CA ALA A 8 -13.95 13.21 2.60
C ALA A 8 -15.44 13.24 2.33
N MET A 9 -15.92 12.67 1.21
CA MET A 9 -17.33 12.63 0.86
C MET A 9 -18.14 11.76 1.83
N LEU A 10 -17.60 10.60 2.24
CA LEU A 10 -18.22 9.74 3.24
C LEU A 10 -18.31 10.43 4.61
N HIS A 11 -17.28 11.19 4.98
CA HIS A 11 -17.28 11.97 6.21
C HIS A 11 -18.37 13.05 6.21
N ILE A 12 -18.43 13.85 5.15
CA ILE A 12 -19.47 14.90 4.98
C ILE A 12 -20.88 14.29 4.98
N LEU A 13 -21.07 13.17 4.30
CA LEU A 13 -22.36 12.46 4.28
C LEU A 13 -22.74 11.92 5.67
N GLY A 14 -21.75 11.42 6.43
CA GLY A 14 -21.93 10.98 7.81
C GLY A 14 -22.36 12.13 8.72
N ASP A 15 -21.71 13.29 8.61
CA ASP A 15 -22.06 14.49 9.39
C ASP A 15 -23.45 15.03 9.05
N LEU A 16 -23.82 14.99 7.76
CA LEU A 16 -25.16 15.37 7.31
C LEU A 16 -26.24 14.45 7.88
N LEU A 17 -25.99 13.13 7.86
CA LEU A 17 -26.91 12.14 8.42
C LEU A 17 -27.04 12.29 9.94
N MET A 18 -25.92 12.51 10.64
CA MET A 18 -25.93 12.78 12.10
C MET A 18 -26.76 14.05 12.41
N SER A 19 -26.52 15.14 11.70
CA SER A 19 -27.25 16.41 11.90
C SER A 19 -28.75 16.24 11.64
N ALA A 20 -29.11 15.54 10.58
CA ALA A 20 -30.50 15.21 10.29
C ALA A 20 -31.15 14.36 11.39
N GLY A 21 -30.41 13.35 11.89
CA GLY A 21 -30.85 12.49 12.98
C GLY A 21 -31.11 13.27 14.28
N VAL A 22 -30.20 14.18 14.62
CA VAL A 22 -30.35 15.04 15.82
C VAL A 22 -31.58 15.96 15.68
N ILE A 23 -31.79 16.58 14.51
CA ILE A 23 -32.94 17.42 14.26
C ILE A 23 -34.25 16.62 14.37
N CYS A 24 -34.30 15.41 13.77
CA CYS A 24 -35.47 14.53 13.89
C CYS A 24 -35.72 14.09 15.33
N GLY A 25 -34.65 13.72 16.08
CA GLY A 25 -34.75 13.34 17.48
C GLY A 25 -35.27 14.49 18.36
N ALA A 26 -34.69 15.69 18.21
CA ALA A 26 -35.11 16.89 18.95
C ALA A 26 -36.57 17.28 18.62
N THR A 27 -36.95 17.21 17.36
CA THR A 27 -38.33 17.50 16.94
C THR A 27 -39.32 16.47 17.52
N THR A 28 -38.94 15.20 17.56
CA THR A 28 -39.77 14.14 18.14
C THR A 28 -39.99 14.36 19.63
N ILE A 29 -38.93 14.70 20.38
CA ILE A 29 -39.01 14.96 21.81
C ILE A 29 -39.81 16.22 22.11
N TYR A 30 -39.70 17.24 21.26
CA TYR A 30 -40.49 18.48 21.38
C TYR A 30 -42.00 18.23 21.32
N PHE A 31 -42.44 17.39 20.41
CA PHE A 31 -43.89 17.07 20.27
C PHE A 31 -44.33 15.94 21.21
N PHE A 32 -43.44 15.04 21.60
CA PHE A 32 -43.70 13.87 22.44
C PHE A 32 -42.68 13.73 23.55
N PRO A 33 -42.76 14.54 24.63
CA PRO A 33 -41.74 14.50 25.73
C PRO A 33 -41.58 13.14 26.40
N GLN A 34 -42.56 12.25 26.26
CA GLN A 34 -42.50 10.89 26.82
C GLN A 34 -41.47 10.01 26.10
N LEU A 35 -41.03 10.38 24.89
CA LEU A 35 -40.07 9.64 24.09
C LEU A 35 -38.61 10.15 24.27
N TRP A 36 -38.26 10.59 25.51
CA TRP A 36 -36.93 11.09 25.84
C TRP A 36 -35.81 10.11 25.52
N TRP A 37 -36.09 8.82 25.48
CA TRP A 37 -35.15 7.75 25.17
C TRP A 37 -34.74 7.66 23.68
N VAL A 38 -35.43 8.36 22.77
CA VAL A 38 -35.13 8.38 21.34
C VAL A 38 -33.75 8.99 21.08
N ASP A 39 -33.37 10.06 21.79
CA ASP A 39 -32.08 10.73 21.61
C ASP A 39 -30.89 9.82 21.99
N PRO A 40 -30.85 9.17 23.15
CA PRO A 40 -29.81 8.17 23.46
C PRO A 40 -29.78 7.02 22.46
N MET A 41 -30.91 6.55 21.97
CA MET A 41 -30.97 5.46 20.98
C MET A 41 -30.40 5.89 19.64
N CYS A 42 -30.70 7.09 19.15
CA CYS A 42 -30.10 7.63 17.93
C CYS A 42 -28.59 7.78 18.09
N THR A 43 -28.11 8.33 19.19
CA THR A 43 -26.68 8.47 19.48
C THR A 43 -25.97 7.14 19.49
N TYR A 44 -26.56 6.11 20.11
CA TYR A 44 -26.00 4.76 20.15
C TYR A 44 -25.92 4.14 18.75
N LEU A 45 -26.99 4.28 17.94
CA LEU A 45 -27.06 3.78 16.58
C LEU A 45 -25.99 4.44 15.68
N PHE A 46 -25.84 5.77 15.76
CA PHE A 46 -24.82 6.49 15.01
C PHE A 46 -23.42 6.09 15.45
N SER A 47 -23.18 5.88 16.74
CA SER A 47 -21.89 5.42 17.26
C SER A 47 -21.50 4.09 16.64
N ILE A 48 -22.43 3.14 16.53
CA ILE A 48 -22.20 1.84 15.90
C ILE A 48 -21.84 2.04 14.41
N ILE A 49 -22.58 2.86 13.68
CA ILE A 49 -22.30 3.13 12.26
C ILE A 49 -20.91 3.72 12.08
N VAL A 50 -20.52 4.71 12.91
CA VAL A 50 -19.19 5.34 12.86
C VAL A 50 -18.09 4.32 13.12
N VAL A 51 -18.24 3.43 14.10
CA VAL A 51 -17.26 2.37 14.36
C VAL A 51 -17.08 1.48 13.14
N PHE A 52 -18.17 1.01 12.53
CA PHE A 52 -18.08 0.14 11.36
C PHE A 52 -17.47 0.83 10.14
N THR A 53 -17.74 2.10 9.92
CA THR A 53 -17.17 2.87 8.81
C THR A 53 -15.70 3.25 9.03
N THR A 54 -15.25 3.33 10.28
CA THR A 54 -13.87 3.69 10.64
C THR A 54 -12.91 2.50 10.52
N ILE A 55 -13.35 1.27 10.80
CA ILE A 55 -12.52 0.06 10.78
C ILE A 55 -11.73 -0.11 9.45
N PRO A 56 -12.34 -0.03 8.24
CA PRO A 56 -11.61 -0.19 7.00
C PRO A 56 -10.56 0.90 6.77
N ILE A 57 -10.82 2.12 7.22
CA ILE A 57 -9.87 3.24 7.13
C ILE A 57 -8.66 2.97 8.01
N VAL A 58 -8.88 2.58 9.27
CA VAL A 58 -7.80 2.24 10.21
C VAL A 58 -6.96 1.07 9.68
N LYS A 59 -7.61 0.01 9.17
CA LYS A 59 -6.89 -1.12 8.55
C LYS A 59 -6.03 -0.69 7.37
N SER A 60 -6.53 0.24 6.55
CA SER A 60 -5.77 0.76 5.41
C SER A 60 -4.56 1.61 5.86
N CYS A 61 -4.74 2.44 6.88
CA CYS A 61 -3.64 3.21 7.47
C CYS A 61 -2.57 2.30 8.05
N ILE A 62 -2.96 1.29 8.84
CA ILE A 62 -2.01 0.32 9.41
C ILE A 62 -1.25 -0.40 8.29
N HIS A 63 -1.94 -0.83 7.22
CA HIS A 63 -1.31 -1.52 6.10
C HIS A 63 -0.21 -0.65 5.44
N VAL A 64 -0.48 0.63 5.23
CA VAL A 64 0.52 1.59 4.69
C VAL A 64 1.66 1.82 5.68
N MET A 65 1.37 1.98 6.98
CA MET A 65 2.40 2.18 8.01
C MET A 65 3.31 0.95 8.20
N MET A 66 2.80 -0.24 7.91
CA MET A 66 3.59 -1.49 7.94
C MET A 66 4.27 -1.79 6.60
N GLU A 67 4.39 -0.80 5.73
CA GLU A 67 5.05 -0.95 4.42
C GLU A 67 4.48 -2.10 3.58
N GLY A 68 3.17 -2.30 3.68
CA GLY A 68 2.48 -3.34 2.92
C GLY A 68 2.45 -3.05 1.42
N ALA A 69 2.59 -4.10 0.62
CA ALA A 69 2.42 -4.00 -0.82
C ALA A 69 0.99 -3.57 -1.19
N PRO A 70 0.78 -2.77 -2.25
CA PRO A 70 -0.56 -2.43 -2.71
C PRO A 70 -1.36 -3.71 -2.99
N ARG A 71 -2.61 -3.78 -2.52
CA ARG A 71 -3.46 -4.99 -2.64
C ARG A 71 -3.72 -5.44 -4.07
N SER A 72 -3.60 -4.53 -5.03
CA SER A 72 -3.77 -4.80 -6.46
C SER A 72 -2.45 -5.14 -7.17
N PHE A 73 -1.35 -5.21 -6.42
CA PHE A 73 -0.03 -5.39 -6.99
C PHE A 73 0.35 -6.88 -7.02
N ASP A 74 0.68 -7.38 -8.21
CA ASP A 74 1.11 -8.76 -8.43
C ASP A 74 2.65 -8.83 -8.40
N LEU A 75 3.19 -9.30 -7.27
CA LEU A 75 4.63 -9.44 -7.07
C LEU A 75 5.24 -10.55 -7.94
N ASP A 76 4.49 -11.63 -8.17
CA ASP A 76 4.98 -12.75 -8.97
C ASP A 76 5.12 -12.35 -10.44
N LYS A 77 4.14 -11.59 -10.93
CA LYS A 77 4.22 -11.01 -12.27
C LYS A 77 5.38 -10.03 -12.41
N MET A 78 5.61 -9.19 -11.41
CA MET A 78 6.75 -8.25 -11.43
C MET A 78 8.08 -9.02 -11.44
N ARG A 79 8.18 -10.09 -10.69
CA ARG A 79 9.36 -10.97 -10.67
C ARG A 79 9.62 -11.57 -12.04
N GLN A 80 8.60 -12.07 -12.70
CA GLN A 80 8.70 -12.58 -14.08
C GLN A 80 9.12 -11.50 -15.06
N ASP A 81 8.53 -10.30 -14.98
CA ASP A 81 8.88 -9.20 -15.86
C ASP A 81 10.33 -8.73 -15.69
N ILE A 82 10.87 -8.72 -14.47
CA ILE A 82 12.29 -8.44 -14.23
C ILE A 82 13.15 -9.51 -14.90
N HIS A 83 12.76 -10.77 -14.75
CA HIS A 83 13.47 -11.90 -15.38
C HIS A 83 13.48 -11.77 -16.90
N ASP A 84 12.33 -11.44 -17.51
CA ASP A 84 12.18 -11.30 -18.96
C ASP A 84 13.00 -10.13 -19.52
N VAL A 85 13.03 -8.99 -18.80
CA VAL A 85 13.78 -7.81 -19.22
C VAL A 85 15.29 -8.00 -19.10
N CYS A 86 15.75 -8.72 -18.08
CA CYS A 86 17.17 -9.02 -17.88
C CYS A 86 17.66 -10.16 -18.79
N GLY A 87 16.80 -11.14 -19.09
CA GLY A 87 17.10 -12.31 -19.91
C GLY A 87 18.30 -13.11 -19.40
N GLU A 88 19.21 -13.48 -20.30
CA GLU A 88 20.40 -14.27 -19.98
C GLU A 88 21.45 -13.51 -19.13
N ASP A 89 21.33 -12.18 -19.04
CA ASP A 89 22.25 -11.37 -18.22
C ASP A 89 21.94 -11.52 -16.70
N LEU A 90 20.76 -12.07 -16.33
CA LEU A 90 20.34 -12.30 -14.93
C LEU A 90 20.90 -13.60 -14.39
N VAL A 91 21.65 -13.51 -13.28
CA VAL A 91 22.19 -14.68 -12.58
C VAL A 91 21.34 -15.05 -11.38
N ASP A 92 20.93 -14.04 -10.59
CA ASP A 92 20.11 -14.24 -9.38
C ASP A 92 19.33 -12.98 -9.07
N MET A 93 18.17 -13.14 -8.42
CA MET A 93 17.36 -12.04 -7.93
C MET A 93 16.72 -12.43 -6.59
N HIS A 94 16.92 -11.59 -5.57
CA HIS A 94 16.36 -11.79 -4.24
C HIS A 94 15.95 -10.47 -3.60
N ASP A 95 15.26 -10.52 -2.46
CA ASP A 95 14.79 -9.38 -1.68
C ASP A 95 13.97 -8.37 -2.50
N LEU A 96 13.13 -8.87 -3.41
CA LEU A 96 12.16 -8.02 -4.09
C LEU A 96 11.09 -7.59 -3.08
N HIS A 97 11.16 -6.35 -2.69
CA HIS A 97 10.19 -5.71 -1.79
C HIS A 97 9.50 -4.55 -2.48
N VAL A 98 8.18 -4.51 -2.40
CA VAL A 98 7.35 -3.43 -2.95
C VAL A 98 6.41 -2.96 -1.87
N TRP A 99 6.41 -1.66 -1.59
CA TRP A 99 5.57 -1.09 -0.54
C TRP A 99 4.96 0.24 -0.94
N THR A 100 3.95 0.64 -0.20
CA THR A 100 3.23 1.89 -0.39
C THR A 100 3.77 2.96 0.54
N ILE A 101 4.35 4.04 0.00
CA ILE A 101 4.77 5.22 0.79
C ILE A 101 3.57 6.10 1.12
N SER A 102 2.69 6.27 0.15
CA SER A 102 1.40 6.94 0.31
C SER A 102 0.41 6.31 -0.66
N MET A 103 -0.90 6.62 -0.54
CA MET A 103 -1.96 5.95 -1.28
C MET A 103 -1.75 5.86 -2.80
N ASP A 104 -0.96 6.79 -3.39
CA ASP A 104 -0.70 6.86 -4.84
C ASP A 104 0.80 6.68 -5.18
N LYS A 105 1.66 6.43 -4.18
CA LYS A 105 3.11 6.34 -4.39
C LYS A 105 3.63 5.01 -3.89
N VAL A 106 4.08 4.21 -4.83
CA VAL A 106 4.70 2.91 -4.60
C VAL A 106 6.22 3.04 -4.69
N SER A 107 6.92 2.37 -3.80
CA SER A 107 8.37 2.20 -3.82
C SER A 107 8.73 0.73 -3.98
N MET A 108 9.95 0.48 -4.43
CA MET A 108 10.45 -0.86 -4.64
C MET A 108 11.94 -0.93 -4.32
N SER A 109 12.35 -2.03 -3.70
CA SER A 109 13.76 -2.42 -3.60
C SER A 109 13.95 -3.84 -4.13
N VAL A 110 15.13 -4.11 -4.69
CA VAL A 110 15.51 -5.44 -5.17
C VAL A 110 17.02 -5.58 -5.25
N HIS A 111 17.51 -6.78 -4.95
CA HIS A 111 18.90 -7.17 -5.18
C HIS A 111 19.00 -8.07 -6.41
N ILE A 112 19.91 -7.74 -7.33
CA ILE A 112 20.09 -8.44 -8.59
C ILE A 112 21.57 -8.75 -8.80
N LYS A 113 21.88 -9.99 -9.18
CA LYS A 113 23.20 -10.39 -9.66
C LYS A 113 23.17 -10.52 -11.18
N SER A 114 24.04 -9.79 -11.86
CA SER A 114 24.02 -9.72 -13.31
C SER A 114 25.42 -9.71 -13.93
N VAL A 115 25.53 -10.32 -15.12
CA VAL A 115 26.74 -10.28 -15.94
C VAL A 115 27.00 -8.87 -16.49
N LYS A 116 25.93 -8.07 -16.71
CA LYS A 116 26.01 -6.70 -17.23
C LYS A 116 25.28 -5.70 -16.31
N PRO A 117 25.87 -5.31 -15.18
CA PRO A 117 25.20 -4.56 -14.13
C PRO A 117 24.53 -3.25 -14.61
N LEU A 118 25.25 -2.43 -15.36
CA LEU A 118 24.74 -1.13 -15.83
C LEU A 118 23.57 -1.26 -16.80
N LYS A 119 23.61 -2.25 -17.69
CA LYS A 119 22.52 -2.52 -18.62
C LYS A 119 21.28 -3.00 -17.88
N THR A 120 21.46 -3.94 -16.94
CA THR A 120 20.39 -4.48 -16.09
C THR A 120 19.75 -3.40 -15.25
N LEU A 121 20.54 -2.55 -14.59
CA LEU A 121 20.03 -1.42 -13.81
C LEU A 121 19.13 -0.50 -14.63
N SER A 122 19.59 -0.10 -15.83
CA SER A 122 18.82 0.77 -16.72
C SER A 122 17.51 0.11 -17.16
N ALA A 123 17.59 -1.17 -17.60
CA ALA A 123 16.45 -1.91 -18.11
C ALA A 123 15.37 -2.12 -17.05
N VAL A 124 15.75 -2.53 -15.83
CA VAL A 124 14.80 -2.72 -14.72
C VAL A 124 14.21 -1.39 -14.27
N THR A 125 15.01 -0.31 -14.18
CA THR A 125 14.52 1.01 -13.83
C THR A 125 13.48 1.52 -14.82
N ASP A 126 13.75 1.38 -16.12
CA ASP A 126 12.82 1.79 -17.18
C ASP A 126 11.54 0.96 -17.16
N MET A 127 11.62 -0.34 -16.95
CA MET A 127 10.47 -1.22 -16.81
C MET A 127 9.60 -0.80 -15.61
N CYS A 128 10.18 -0.57 -14.46
CA CYS A 128 9.46 -0.11 -13.26
C CYS A 128 8.70 1.19 -13.50
N ARG A 129 9.33 2.15 -14.18
CA ARG A 129 8.70 3.44 -14.50
C ARG A 129 7.58 3.32 -15.53
N ARG A 130 7.82 2.60 -16.63
CA ARG A 130 6.88 2.55 -17.77
C ARG A 130 5.71 1.61 -17.54
N LYS A 131 5.96 0.44 -16.94
CA LYS A 131 4.94 -0.60 -16.78
C LYS A 131 4.20 -0.50 -15.46
N TYR A 132 4.92 -0.18 -14.38
CA TYR A 132 4.37 -0.17 -13.02
C TYR A 132 4.15 1.21 -12.43
N ASN A 133 4.58 2.27 -13.14
CA ASN A 133 4.51 3.67 -12.67
C ASN A 133 5.21 3.86 -11.31
N ILE A 134 6.28 3.09 -11.06
CA ILE A 134 7.11 3.18 -9.86
C ILE A 134 8.31 4.08 -10.17
N PHE A 135 8.36 5.25 -9.56
CA PHE A 135 9.44 6.22 -9.75
C PHE A 135 10.50 6.14 -8.66
N HIS A 136 10.15 5.59 -7.50
CA HIS A 136 11.06 5.45 -6.38
C HIS A 136 11.54 4.00 -6.29
N THR A 137 12.69 3.73 -6.91
CA THR A 137 13.28 2.39 -6.98
C THR A 137 14.68 2.40 -6.39
N THR A 138 14.97 1.43 -5.55
CA THR A 138 16.31 1.12 -5.03
C THR A 138 16.71 -0.24 -5.58
N ILE A 139 17.61 -0.25 -6.56
CA ILE A 139 18.05 -1.47 -7.23
C ILE A 139 19.55 -1.62 -6.96
N GLN A 140 19.91 -2.60 -6.16
CA GLN A 140 21.30 -2.99 -5.97
C GLN A 140 21.66 -4.03 -7.04
N VAL A 141 22.65 -3.74 -7.88
CA VAL A 141 23.09 -4.68 -8.91
C VAL A 141 24.55 -5.06 -8.66
N GLU A 142 24.77 -6.34 -8.42
CA GLU A 142 26.11 -6.90 -8.25
C GLU A 142 26.58 -7.51 -9.56
N GLY A 143 27.83 -7.18 -9.97
CA GLY A 143 28.46 -7.78 -11.11
C GLY A 143 29.02 -9.17 -10.77
N VAL A 144 28.74 -10.15 -11.62
CA VAL A 144 29.38 -11.46 -11.51
C VAL A 144 30.68 -11.42 -12.31
N ASP A 145 31.79 -11.23 -11.63
CA ASP A 145 33.13 -11.32 -12.25
C ASP A 145 33.57 -12.79 -12.24
N ASP A 146 33.75 -13.39 -13.41
CA ASP A 146 34.22 -14.78 -13.60
C ASP A 146 35.61 -15.04 -13.01
N LYS A 147 36.29 -14.02 -12.51
CA LYS A 147 37.68 -14.11 -12.01
C LYS A 147 37.91 -13.70 -10.57
N ALA A 148 36.94 -13.17 -9.87
CA ALA A 148 37.12 -12.75 -8.50
C ALA A 148 36.74 -13.85 -7.50
N LYS A 149 37.66 -14.76 -7.21
CA LYS A 149 37.75 -15.46 -5.93
C LYS A 149 38.08 -14.44 -4.82
N ASN A 150 37.31 -13.41 -4.66
CA ASN A 150 37.49 -12.44 -3.60
C ASN A 150 36.52 -12.77 -2.46
N PRO A 151 37.01 -13.24 -1.28
CA PRO A 151 36.15 -13.65 -0.17
C PRO A 151 35.46 -12.49 0.55
N HIS A 152 35.50 -11.28 0.00
CA HIS A 152 34.88 -10.08 0.54
C HIS A 152 33.70 -9.57 -0.29
N THR A 153 33.17 -10.37 -1.22
CA THR A 153 31.83 -10.07 -1.74
C THR A 153 30.85 -10.26 -0.60
N PHE A 154 30.21 -9.18 -0.18
CA PHE A 154 29.11 -9.20 0.77
C PHE A 154 28.03 -10.12 0.19
N HIS A 155 28.08 -11.39 0.59
CA HIS A 155 26.96 -12.28 0.35
C HIS A 155 25.83 -11.78 1.26
N CYS A 156 24.76 -11.30 0.67
CA CYS A 156 23.48 -11.30 1.37
C CYS A 156 23.21 -12.78 1.68
N GLU A 157 23.45 -13.17 2.93
CA GLU A 157 23.18 -14.52 3.38
C GLU A 157 21.66 -14.72 3.29
N ASN A 158 21.24 -15.65 2.43
CA ASN A 158 19.82 -16.00 2.20
C ASN A 158 19.09 -16.53 3.46
N ASP A 159 19.72 -16.44 4.64
CA ASP A 159 19.23 -17.07 5.87
C ASP A 159 18.33 -16.15 6.73
N ILE A 160 18.17 -14.88 6.36
CA ILE A 160 17.39 -13.93 7.19
C ILE A 160 15.89 -13.96 6.84
N HIS A 161 15.49 -14.61 5.72
CA HIS A 161 14.11 -14.60 5.22
C HIS A 161 13.52 -16.01 4.98
N LYS A 162 13.95 -17.00 5.78
CA LYS A 162 13.25 -18.29 5.87
C LYS A 162 12.20 -18.28 6.95
#